data_9a705f9c194041d8f3130f0b6f9ba723
#
_entry.id   9a705f9c194041d8f3130f0b6f9ba723
#
_cell.length_a   1.000
_cell.length_b   1.000
_cell.length_c   1.000
_cell.angle_alpha   90.00
_cell.angle_beta   90.00
_cell.angle_gamma   90.00
#
_symmetry.space_group_name_H-M   'P 1'
#
loop_
_entity.id
_entity.type
_entity.pdbx_description
1 polymer ?
#
loop_
_entity_poly.entity_id
_entity_poly.type
_entity_poly.pdbx_seq_one_letter_code
_entity_poly.pdbx_strand_id
1 'polypeptide(L)'
;GSGQRELLESIAGLYPVAEGSIQYYAPGADKPKQLVGLDPMNIRKNGIAMSFVPEDRLGMGLVGSMGMTGNMMLRSWRKGASIFLNRKDPEALANRIWNELGVVTPSTNFPVRRMSGGNVQKVLVGREIAQSPAVLMTAYAVRGLDINTSYTIYNLLTEQKMRGVAVVYVGEDLDVLLELCDRIVVLCGGQVSGVVDARTTDKRQIGSLMTLVRGGKVDA
;
A
#
# COMPACT_ATOMS: atom_id res chain seq x y z
N GLY A 1 10.68 -14.16 4.43
CA GLY A 1 9.25 -13.84 4.43
C GLY A 1 8.43 -15.02 3.96
N SER A 2 7.15 -15.01 4.25
CA SER A 2 6.23 -16.10 3.87
C SER A 2 5.47 -15.81 2.57
N GLY A 3 6.00 -14.94 1.68
CA GLY A 3 5.40 -14.63 0.38
C GLY A 3 4.49 -13.39 0.35
N GLN A 4 4.45 -12.60 1.43
CA GLN A 4 3.58 -11.42 1.52
C GLN A 4 3.91 -10.36 0.45
N ARG A 5 5.20 -10.13 0.21
CA ARG A 5 5.67 -9.17 -0.78
C ARG A 5 5.30 -9.62 -2.19
N GLU A 6 5.61 -10.86 -2.52
CA GLU A 6 5.32 -11.49 -3.80
C GLU A 6 3.82 -11.47 -4.10
N LEU A 7 2.98 -11.70 -3.08
CA LEU A 7 1.53 -11.61 -3.20
C LEU A 7 1.08 -10.19 -3.56
N LEU A 8 1.56 -9.15 -2.86
CA LEU A 8 1.19 -7.77 -3.16
C LEU A 8 1.70 -7.35 -4.56
N GLU A 9 2.93 -7.71 -4.90
CA GLU A 9 3.52 -7.40 -6.21
C GLU A 9 2.77 -8.12 -7.35
N SER A 10 2.29 -9.35 -7.11
CA SER A 10 1.45 -10.09 -8.07
C SER A 10 0.10 -9.41 -8.28
N ILE A 11 -0.56 -8.95 -7.21
CA ILE A 11 -1.81 -8.20 -7.31
C ILE A 11 -1.61 -6.88 -8.06
N ALA A 12 -0.47 -6.22 -7.85
CA ALA A 12 -0.11 -4.98 -8.54
C ALA A 12 0.31 -5.17 -10.01
N GLY A 13 0.48 -6.42 -10.48
CA GLY A 13 0.97 -6.71 -11.82
C GLY A 13 2.47 -6.49 -11.98
N LEU A 14 3.23 -6.45 -10.87
CA LEU A 14 4.69 -6.28 -10.85
C LEU A 14 5.43 -7.62 -10.82
N TYR A 15 4.76 -8.69 -10.41
CA TYR A 15 5.31 -10.04 -10.33
C TYR A 15 4.43 -11.02 -11.12
N PRO A 16 5.01 -11.92 -11.93
CA PRO A 16 4.23 -12.85 -12.74
C PRO A 16 3.52 -13.89 -11.87
N VAL A 17 2.27 -14.19 -12.24
CA VAL A 17 1.48 -15.25 -11.61
C VAL A 17 1.55 -16.48 -12.50
N ALA A 18 2.06 -17.60 -11.97
CA ALA A 18 2.20 -18.85 -12.71
C ALA A 18 0.84 -19.53 -12.91
N GLU A 19 0.02 -19.59 -11.87
CA GLU A 19 -1.29 -20.26 -11.87
C GLU A 19 -2.29 -19.52 -10.97
N GLY A 20 -3.58 -19.74 -11.21
CA GLY A 20 -4.67 -19.18 -10.43
C GLY A 20 -5.31 -17.95 -11.05
N SER A 21 -6.05 -17.20 -10.22
CA SER A 21 -6.78 -16.01 -10.66
C SER A 21 -6.72 -14.89 -9.62
N ILE A 22 -6.67 -13.64 -10.09
CA ILE A 22 -6.83 -12.42 -9.28
C ILE A 22 -7.99 -11.66 -9.88
N GLN A 23 -9.10 -11.57 -9.16
CA GLN A 23 -10.33 -10.97 -9.66
C GLN A 23 -10.64 -9.68 -8.94
N TYR A 24 -10.85 -8.61 -9.69
CA TYR A 24 -11.30 -7.33 -9.17
C TYR A 24 -12.80 -7.14 -9.42
N TYR A 25 -13.55 -6.95 -8.34
CA TYR A 25 -14.99 -6.67 -8.37
C TYR A 25 -15.18 -5.15 -8.22
N ALA A 26 -15.52 -4.48 -9.32
CA ALA A 26 -15.86 -3.06 -9.25
C ALA A 26 -17.23 -2.88 -8.59
N PRO A 27 -17.46 -1.81 -7.80
CA PRO A 27 -18.78 -1.51 -7.25
C PRO A 27 -19.84 -1.44 -8.36
N GLY A 28 -20.93 -2.22 -8.19
CA GLY A 28 -22.03 -2.26 -9.16
C GLY A 28 -21.77 -3.02 -10.46
N ALA A 29 -20.63 -3.70 -10.60
CA ALA A 29 -20.36 -4.53 -11.78
C ALA A 29 -20.85 -5.97 -11.60
N ASP A 30 -21.53 -6.49 -12.61
CA ASP A 30 -22.05 -7.88 -12.60
C ASP A 30 -20.95 -8.93 -12.73
N LYS A 31 -19.80 -8.56 -13.29
CA LYS A 31 -18.69 -9.49 -13.55
C LYS A 31 -17.35 -8.94 -13.08
N PRO A 32 -16.50 -9.79 -12.49
CA PRO A 32 -15.17 -9.38 -12.11
C PRO A 32 -14.26 -9.18 -13.34
N LYS A 33 -13.22 -8.38 -13.14
CA LYS A 33 -12.11 -8.25 -14.08
C LYS A 33 -10.94 -9.11 -13.62
N GLN A 34 -10.44 -9.98 -14.51
CA GLN A 34 -9.23 -10.76 -14.25
C GLN A 34 -7.99 -9.88 -14.38
N LEU A 35 -7.09 -9.92 -13.38
CA LEU A 35 -5.86 -9.15 -13.34
C LEU A 35 -4.60 -9.94 -13.71
N VAL A 36 -4.64 -11.26 -13.64
CA VAL A 36 -3.49 -12.11 -14.01
C VAL A 36 -3.08 -11.85 -15.46
N GLY A 37 -1.77 -11.63 -15.67
CA GLY A 37 -1.21 -11.31 -16.98
C GLY A 37 -1.28 -9.82 -17.35
N LEU A 38 -1.89 -8.97 -16.52
CA LEU A 38 -1.90 -7.53 -16.72
C LEU A 38 -0.73 -6.88 -15.97
N ASP A 39 0.02 -6.03 -16.66
CA ASP A 39 0.97 -5.12 -16.03
C ASP A 39 0.25 -3.92 -15.36
N PRO A 40 0.92 -3.13 -14.52
CA PRO A 40 0.30 -2.00 -13.81
C PRO A 40 -0.34 -0.95 -14.73
N MET A 41 0.22 -0.77 -15.94
CA MET A 41 -0.35 0.16 -16.91
C MET A 41 -1.65 -0.35 -17.50
N ASN A 42 -1.74 -1.64 -17.79
CA ASN A 42 -2.93 -2.28 -18.31
C ASN A 42 -4.02 -2.39 -17.22
N ILE A 43 -3.66 -2.67 -15.97
CA ILE A 43 -4.59 -2.57 -14.82
C ILE A 43 -5.23 -1.18 -14.78
N ARG A 44 -4.40 -0.13 -14.87
CA ARG A 44 -4.87 1.25 -14.88
C ARG A 44 -5.74 1.60 -16.10
N LYS A 45 -5.37 1.14 -17.31
CA LYS A 45 -6.18 1.33 -18.53
C LYS A 45 -7.55 0.67 -18.43
N ASN A 46 -7.66 -0.42 -17.67
CA ASN A 46 -8.94 -1.07 -17.36
C ASN A 46 -9.78 -0.33 -16.31
N GLY A 47 -9.37 0.89 -15.92
CA GLY A 47 -10.12 1.75 -14.99
C GLY A 47 -9.93 1.39 -13.53
N ILE A 48 -8.92 0.56 -13.19
CA ILE A 48 -8.65 0.17 -11.80
C ILE A 48 -7.58 1.10 -11.25
N ALA A 49 -7.99 2.05 -10.41
CA ALA A 49 -7.09 2.92 -9.68
C ALA A 49 -6.47 2.14 -8.51
N MET A 50 -5.23 1.69 -8.69
CA MET A 50 -4.49 0.94 -7.69
C MET A 50 -3.30 1.77 -7.19
N SER A 51 -3.17 1.88 -5.88
CA SER A 51 -2.04 2.53 -5.21
C SER A 51 -1.28 1.51 -4.38
N PHE A 52 0.06 1.64 -4.37
CA PHE A 52 0.94 0.75 -3.65
C PHE A 52 1.97 1.54 -2.83
N VAL A 53 1.99 1.28 -1.53
CA VAL A 53 2.96 1.79 -0.57
C VAL A 53 3.93 0.66 -0.23
N PRO A 54 5.11 0.59 -0.88
CA PRO A 54 6.08 -0.47 -0.64
C PRO A 54 6.81 -0.28 0.69
N GLU A 55 7.44 -1.34 1.17
CA GLU A 55 8.34 -1.30 2.34
C GLU A 55 9.55 -0.41 2.08
N ASP A 56 10.19 -0.55 0.91
CA ASP A 56 11.29 0.31 0.50
C ASP A 56 10.77 1.66 -0.02
N ARG A 57 10.76 2.62 0.89
CA ARG A 57 10.21 3.96 0.65
C ARG A 57 10.96 4.73 -0.43
N LEU A 58 12.28 4.58 -0.50
CA LEU A 58 13.15 5.37 -1.38
C LEU A 58 13.68 4.61 -2.60
N GLY A 59 13.69 3.27 -2.55
CA GLY A 59 14.06 2.43 -3.69
C GLY A 59 12.88 2.18 -4.64
N MET A 60 11.67 2.03 -4.09
CA MET A 60 10.47 1.72 -4.87
C MET A 60 9.38 2.80 -4.78
N GLY A 61 9.28 3.49 -3.63
CA GLY A 61 8.20 4.42 -3.35
C GLY A 61 8.42 5.81 -3.94
N LEU A 62 9.47 6.49 -3.51
CA LEU A 62 9.80 7.87 -3.86
C LEU A 62 11.19 7.97 -4.50
N VAL A 63 11.39 8.96 -5.35
CA VAL A 63 12.71 9.32 -5.85
C VAL A 63 13.41 10.20 -4.81
N GLY A 64 14.39 9.63 -4.10
CA GLY A 64 15.03 10.26 -2.94
C GLY A 64 15.72 11.59 -3.22
N SER A 65 16.23 11.81 -4.43
CA SER A 65 16.88 13.07 -4.86
C SER A 65 15.90 14.20 -5.16
N MET A 66 14.62 13.88 -5.38
CA MET A 66 13.56 14.86 -5.64
C MET A 66 12.91 15.32 -4.33
N GLY A 67 12.35 16.54 -4.33
CA GLY A 67 11.46 17.01 -3.28
C GLY A 67 10.04 16.45 -3.43
N MET A 68 9.14 16.88 -2.54
CA MET A 68 7.74 16.48 -2.56
C MET A 68 7.08 16.82 -3.90
N THR A 69 7.23 18.07 -4.39
CA THR A 69 6.64 18.53 -5.67
C THR A 69 7.07 17.63 -6.83
N GLY A 70 8.36 17.28 -6.93
CA GLY A 70 8.87 16.38 -7.97
C GLY A 70 8.26 14.99 -7.88
N ASN A 71 8.15 14.44 -6.67
CA ASN A 71 7.54 13.12 -6.42
C ASN A 71 6.03 13.10 -6.72
N MET A 72 5.29 14.20 -6.47
CA MET A 72 3.88 14.30 -6.86
C MET A 72 3.73 14.32 -8.39
N MET A 73 4.63 15.00 -9.10
CA MET A 73 4.63 15.10 -10.55
C MET A 73 4.80 13.73 -11.24
N LEU A 74 5.53 12.78 -10.65
CA LEU A 74 5.71 11.43 -11.21
C LEU A 74 4.38 10.68 -11.40
N ARG A 75 3.35 11.01 -10.65
CA ARG A 75 2.01 10.38 -10.77
C ARG A 75 1.07 11.15 -11.70
N SER A 76 1.42 12.35 -12.12
CA SER A 76 0.54 13.25 -12.89
C SER A 76 1.12 13.76 -14.22
N TRP A 77 2.38 13.47 -14.55
CA TRP A 77 3.05 14.04 -15.73
C TRP A 77 2.37 13.72 -17.08
N ARG A 78 1.58 12.65 -17.15
CA ARG A 78 0.80 12.27 -18.35
C ARG A 78 -0.63 12.82 -18.35
N LYS A 79 -1.03 13.60 -17.33
CA LYS A 79 -2.36 14.22 -17.27
C LYS A 79 -2.32 15.51 -18.08
N GLY A 80 -3.11 15.57 -19.17
CA GLY A 80 -3.25 16.75 -20.03
C GLY A 80 -2.65 16.58 -21.42
N ALA A 81 -3.08 17.43 -22.36
CA ALA A 81 -2.66 17.44 -23.77
C ALA A 81 -1.44 18.36 -24.03
N SER A 82 -0.85 18.97 -23.01
CA SER A 82 0.24 19.93 -23.15
C SER A 82 1.59 19.25 -23.29
N ILE A 83 2.43 19.75 -24.20
CA ILE A 83 3.85 19.40 -24.31
C ILE A 83 4.67 19.95 -23.14
N PHE A 84 4.13 20.92 -22.38
CA PHE A 84 4.79 21.49 -21.21
C PHE A 84 4.28 20.83 -19.93
N LEU A 85 5.22 20.53 -19.02
CA LEU A 85 4.89 19.98 -17.70
C LEU A 85 4.18 21.03 -16.84
N ASN A 86 2.93 20.78 -16.47
CA ASN A 86 2.23 21.60 -15.49
C ASN A 86 2.73 21.23 -14.07
N ARG A 87 3.37 22.17 -13.39
CA ARG A 87 3.86 21.99 -12.02
C ARG A 87 2.91 22.52 -10.96
N LYS A 88 1.86 23.27 -11.33
CA LYS A 88 0.92 23.89 -10.38
C LYS A 88 0.17 22.86 -9.54
N ASP A 89 -0.41 21.84 -10.19
CA ASP A 89 -1.16 20.80 -9.47
C ASP A 89 -0.27 19.94 -8.55
N PRO A 90 0.92 19.44 -9.01
CA PRO A 90 1.87 18.77 -8.13
C PRO A 90 2.35 19.62 -6.95
N GLU A 91 2.57 20.91 -7.14
CA GLU A 91 2.98 21.83 -6.08
C GLU A 91 1.84 22.06 -5.07
N ALA A 92 0.62 22.30 -5.55
CA ALA A 92 -0.56 22.42 -4.70
C ALA A 92 -0.78 21.14 -3.87
N LEU A 93 -0.64 19.96 -4.49
CA LEU A 93 -0.73 18.69 -3.77
C LEU A 93 0.38 18.52 -2.73
N ALA A 94 1.63 18.88 -3.07
CA ALA A 94 2.75 18.82 -2.14
C ALA A 94 2.53 19.74 -0.93
N ASN A 95 2.06 20.96 -1.15
CA ASN A 95 1.73 21.91 -0.08
C ASN A 95 0.57 21.42 0.79
N ARG A 96 -0.46 20.82 0.20
CA ARG A 96 -1.56 20.21 0.94
C ARG A 96 -1.06 19.09 1.85
N ILE A 97 -0.29 18.14 1.34
CA ILE A 97 0.28 17.02 2.12
C ILE A 97 1.20 17.56 3.22
N TRP A 98 2.01 18.58 2.92
CA TRP A 98 2.89 19.23 3.90
C TRP A 98 2.09 19.73 5.11
N ASN A 99 1.01 20.46 4.85
CA ASN A 99 0.21 21.08 5.91
C ASN A 99 -0.69 20.06 6.63
N GLU A 100 -1.43 19.22 5.88
CA GLU A 100 -2.42 18.30 6.46
C GLU A 100 -1.77 17.16 7.25
N LEU A 101 -0.62 16.63 6.79
CA LEU A 101 0.07 15.54 7.47
C LEU A 101 1.20 16.03 8.40
N GLY A 102 1.40 17.34 8.53
CA GLY A 102 2.45 17.89 9.37
C GLY A 102 3.83 17.36 9.00
N VAL A 103 4.19 17.39 7.71
CA VAL A 103 5.51 16.97 7.24
C VAL A 103 6.55 18.02 7.65
N VAL A 104 7.57 17.61 8.38
CA VAL A 104 8.66 18.51 8.79
C VAL A 104 9.72 18.54 7.70
N THR A 105 9.79 19.65 6.97
CA THR A 105 10.75 19.90 5.89
C THR A 105 10.97 21.40 5.68
N PRO A 106 12.18 21.86 5.25
CA PRO A 106 12.42 23.26 4.94
C PRO A 106 11.57 23.80 3.77
N SER A 107 11.24 22.95 2.80
CA SER A 107 10.42 23.30 1.63
C SER A 107 9.92 22.05 0.92
N THR A 108 8.91 22.20 0.04
CA THR A 108 8.41 21.10 -0.81
C THR A 108 9.40 20.66 -1.90
N ASN A 109 10.45 21.42 -2.14
CA ASN A 109 11.54 21.08 -3.06
C ASN A 109 12.76 20.45 -2.37
N PHE A 110 12.75 20.37 -1.02
CA PHE A 110 13.84 19.74 -0.27
C PHE A 110 13.87 18.23 -0.55
N PRO A 111 15.05 17.64 -0.88
CA PRO A 111 15.16 16.22 -1.24
C PRO A 111 14.61 15.30 -0.15
N VAL A 112 13.66 14.41 -0.51
CA VAL A 112 12.98 13.55 0.48
C VAL A 112 13.92 12.58 1.20
N ARG A 113 15.05 12.19 0.59
CA ARG A 113 16.09 11.36 1.24
C ARG A 113 16.74 12.02 2.46
N ARG A 114 16.60 13.32 2.62
CA ARG A 114 17.13 14.09 3.77
C ARG A 114 16.12 14.31 4.88
N MET A 115 14.89 13.82 4.69
CA MET A 115 13.85 13.87 5.70
C MET A 115 13.96 12.67 6.64
N SER A 116 13.34 12.75 7.83
CA SER A 116 13.18 11.59 8.71
C SER A 116 12.30 10.51 8.05
N GLY A 117 12.47 9.25 8.45
CA GLY A 117 11.67 8.13 7.93
C GLY A 117 10.16 8.35 8.04
N GLY A 118 9.69 8.97 9.13
CA GLY A 118 8.29 9.32 9.33
C GLY A 118 7.78 10.36 8.32
N ASN A 119 8.58 11.40 8.05
CA ASN A 119 8.22 12.40 7.05
C ASN A 119 8.21 11.82 5.63
N VAL A 120 9.20 10.99 5.28
CA VAL A 120 9.22 10.24 4.00
C VAL A 120 7.94 9.41 3.86
N GLN A 121 7.52 8.71 4.91
CA GLN A 121 6.32 7.88 4.90
C GLN A 121 5.04 8.71 4.73
N LYS A 122 4.91 9.82 5.44
CA LYS A 122 3.78 10.75 5.27
C LYS A 122 3.66 11.25 3.83
N VAL A 123 4.79 11.62 3.21
CA VAL A 123 4.83 12.05 1.80
C VAL A 123 4.39 10.93 0.86
N LEU A 124 4.89 9.71 1.07
CA LEU A 124 4.56 8.55 0.24
C LEU A 124 3.08 8.18 0.35
N VAL A 125 2.57 7.99 1.57
CA VAL A 125 1.16 7.62 1.80
C VAL A 125 0.23 8.73 1.31
N GLY A 126 0.53 10.00 1.60
CA GLY A 126 -0.25 11.15 1.13
C GLY A 126 -0.35 11.20 -0.40
N ARG A 127 0.78 10.94 -1.11
CA ARG A 127 0.80 10.86 -2.58
C ARG A 127 -0.10 9.74 -3.11
N GLU A 128 -0.03 8.55 -2.52
CA GLU A 128 -0.78 7.39 -2.98
C GLU A 128 -2.29 7.53 -2.72
N ILE A 129 -2.68 8.07 -1.56
CA ILE A 129 -4.08 8.35 -1.23
C ILE A 129 -4.67 9.43 -2.15
N ALA A 130 -3.89 10.44 -2.52
CA ALA A 130 -4.33 11.51 -3.41
C ALA A 130 -4.64 11.05 -4.85
N GLN A 131 -4.29 9.81 -5.21
CA GLN A 131 -4.71 9.21 -6.48
C GLN A 131 -6.17 8.72 -6.47
N SER A 132 -6.88 8.86 -5.34
CA SER A 132 -8.24 8.32 -5.14
C SER A 132 -8.33 6.84 -5.54
N PRO A 133 -7.53 5.97 -4.92
CA PRO A 133 -7.45 4.57 -5.32
C PRO A 133 -8.76 3.82 -5.03
N ALA A 134 -9.10 2.85 -5.87
CA ALA A 134 -10.09 1.82 -5.56
C ALA A 134 -9.49 0.70 -4.71
N VAL A 135 -8.17 0.47 -4.88
CA VAL A 135 -7.39 -0.50 -4.09
C VAL A 135 -6.13 0.18 -3.59
N LEU A 136 -5.91 0.16 -2.29
CA LEU A 136 -4.70 0.67 -1.63
C LEU A 136 -3.98 -0.50 -0.94
N MET A 137 -2.80 -0.82 -1.41
CA MET A 137 -1.95 -1.85 -0.82
C MET A 137 -0.79 -1.22 -0.07
N THR A 138 -0.51 -1.72 1.13
CA THR A 138 0.58 -1.22 1.96
C THR A 138 1.41 -2.36 2.52
N ALA A 139 2.71 -2.31 2.32
CA ALA A 139 3.66 -3.27 2.88
C ALA A 139 4.47 -2.60 4.00
N TYR A 140 4.27 -3.05 5.24
CA TYR A 140 5.02 -2.60 6.42
C TYR A 140 5.06 -1.06 6.56
N ALA A 141 3.93 -0.41 6.32
CA ALA A 141 3.83 1.05 6.20
C ALA A 141 4.32 1.84 7.43
N VAL A 142 4.34 1.23 8.62
CA VAL A 142 4.74 1.88 9.87
C VAL A 142 6.05 1.37 10.45
N ARG A 143 6.72 0.42 9.78
CA ARG A 143 7.94 -0.19 10.29
C ARG A 143 9.04 0.86 10.52
N GLY A 144 9.58 0.88 11.76
CA GLY A 144 10.65 1.80 12.16
C GLY A 144 10.21 3.26 12.28
N LEU A 145 8.92 3.53 12.48
CA LEU A 145 8.38 4.86 12.76
C LEU A 145 8.12 5.04 14.26
N ASP A 146 8.06 6.30 14.69
CA ASP A 146 7.57 6.65 16.01
C ASP A 146 6.04 6.42 16.13
N ILE A 147 5.57 6.32 17.38
CA ILE A 147 4.17 6.00 17.69
C ILE A 147 3.21 7.02 17.06
N ASN A 148 3.48 8.31 17.17
CA ASN A 148 2.58 9.36 16.67
C ASN A 148 2.46 9.30 15.14
N THR A 149 3.58 9.09 14.44
CA THR A 149 3.57 8.92 12.98
C THR A 149 2.84 7.64 12.59
N SER A 150 3.01 6.55 13.34
CA SER A 150 2.30 5.28 13.08
C SER A 150 0.78 5.48 13.20
N TYR A 151 0.29 6.13 14.25
CA TYR A 151 -1.14 6.45 14.38
C TYR A 151 -1.66 7.36 13.27
N THR A 152 -0.86 8.33 12.83
CA THR A 152 -1.23 9.17 11.66
C THR A 152 -1.47 8.29 10.42
N ILE A 153 -0.58 7.34 10.15
CA ILE A 153 -0.73 6.42 9.01
C ILE A 153 -1.96 5.51 9.18
N TYR A 154 -2.18 4.95 10.37
CA TYR A 154 -3.35 4.10 10.65
C TYR A 154 -4.67 4.85 10.43
N ASN A 155 -4.76 6.09 10.90
CA ASN A 155 -5.95 6.93 10.69
C ASN A 155 -6.20 7.17 9.21
N LEU A 156 -5.15 7.47 8.42
CA LEU A 156 -5.27 7.64 6.97
C LEU A 156 -5.78 6.36 6.28
N LEU A 157 -5.29 5.17 6.68
CA LEU A 157 -5.75 3.90 6.11
C LEU A 157 -7.21 3.62 6.49
N THR A 158 -7.57 3.88 7.74
CA THR A 158 -8.96 3.74 8.23
C THR A 158 -9.91 4.67 7.49
N GLU A 159 -9.52 5.93 7.25
CA GLU A 159 -10.32 6.86 6.45
C GLU A 159 -10.53 6.35 5.02
N GLN A 160 -9.51 5.76 4.39
CA GLN A 160 -9.67 5.17 3.06
C GLN A 160 -10.66 4.00 3.09
N LYS A 161 -10.55 3.11 4.06
CA LYS A 161 -11.50 2.01 4.29
C LYS A 161 -12.92 2.53 4.45
N MET A 162 -13.14 3.55 5.28
CA MET A 162 -14.47 4.17 5.48
C MET A 162 -15.05 4.82 4.23
N ARG A 163 -14.19 5.24 3.29
CA ARG A 163 -14.59 5.73 1.97
C ARG A 163 -14.86 4.62 0.94
N GLY A 164 -14.79 3.34 1.35
CA GLY A 164 -15.04 2.19 0.49
C GLY A 164 -13.84 1.73 -0.35
N VAL A 165 -12.64 2.23 -0.05
CA VAL A 165 -11.40 1.74 -0.67
C VAL A 165 -11.08 0.35 -0.15
N ALA A 166 -10.76 -0.60 -1.01
CA ALA A 166 -10.23 -1.90 -0.61
C ALA A 166 -8.79 -1.73 -0.12
N VAL A 167 -8.57 -1.80 1.20
CA VAL A 167 -7.25 -1.64 1.81
C VAL A 167 -6.66 -3.00 2.11
N VAL A 168 -5.48 -3.29 1.53
CA VAL A 168 -4.68 -4.47 1.85
C VAL A 168 -3.47 -4.01 2.65
N TYR A 169 -3.44 -4.39 3.92
CA TYR A 169 -2.38 -4.01 4.86
C TYR A 169 -1.53 -5.21 5.24
N VAL A 170 -0.22 -5.12 5.05
CA VAL A 170 0.76 -6.08 5.56
C VAL A 170 1.53 -5.46 6.70
N GLY A 171 1.51 -6.11 7.87
CA GLY A 171 2.18 -5.67 9.09
C GLY A 171 2.61 -6.84 9.96
N GLU A 172 3.41 -6.54 10.99
CA GLU A 172 3.97 -7.53 11.93
C GLU A 172 3.23 -7.50 13.29
N ASP A 173 2.60 -6.37 13.62
CA ASP A 173 1.94 -6.16 14.90
C ASP A 173 0.51 -6.72 14.88
N LEU A 174 0.28 -7.78 15.65
CA LEU A 174 -1.02 -8.46 15.72
C LEU A 174 -2.11 -7.59 16.36
N ASP A 175 -1.76 -6.70 17.29
CA ASP A 175 -2.74 -5.78 17.88
C ASP A 175 -3.28 -4.82 16.82
N VAL A 176 -2.39 -4.27 16.04
CA VAL A 176 -2.73 -3.39 14.92
C VAL A 176 -3.57 -4.12 13.87
N LEU A 177 -3.20 -5.34 13.51
CA LEU A 177 -3.97 -6.14 12.54
C LEU A 177 -5.40 -6.42 13.05
N LEU A 178 -5.54 -6.77 14.33
CA LEU A 178 -6.85 -7.03 14.93
C LEU A 178 -7.72 -5.77 15.02
N GLU A 179 -7.11 -4.61 15.21
CA GLU A 179 -7.83 -3.33 15.31
C GLU A 179 -8.22 -2.76 13.93
N LEU A 180 -7.32 -2.81 12.95
CA LEU A 180 -7.53 -2.15 11.66
C LEU A 180 -8.25 -3.01 10.62
N CYS A 181 -8.04 -4.33 10.64
CA CYS A 181 -8.50 -5.22 9.58
C CYS A 181 -9.90 -5.79 9.88
N ASP A 182 -10.66 -6.08 8.82
CA ASP A 182 -11.89 -6.86 8.96
C ASP A 182 -11.59 -8.36 8.83
N ARG A 183 -10.63 -8.71 7.97
CA ARG A 183 -10.18 -10.08 7.72
C ARG A 183 -8.66 -10.15 7.72
N ILE A 184 -8.12 -11.20 8.30
CA ILE A 184 -6.68 -11.45 8.37
C ILE A 184 -6.37 -12.74 7.61
N VAL A 185 -5.48 -12.63 6.62
CA VAL A 185 -4.93 -13.78 5.89
C VAL A 185 -3.56 -14.09 6.48
N VAL A 186 -3.36 -15.29 6.97
CA VAL A 186 -2.09 -15.73 7.56
C VAL A 186 -1.32 -16.54 6.53
N LEU A 187 -0.09 -16.11 6.25
CA LEU A 187 0.83 -16.79 5.35
C LEU A 187 1.95 -17.44 6.16
N CYS A 188 2.23 -18.72 5.87
CA CYS A 188 3.33 -19.46 6.47
C CYS A 188 3.99 -20.33 5.39
N GLY A 189 5.32 -20.22 5.23
CA GLY A 189 6.06 -21.03 4.26
C GLY A 189 5.59 -20.89 2.81
N GLY A 190 5.12 -19.71 2.40
CA GLY A 190 4.59 -19.45 1.05
C GLY A 190 3.15 -19.95 0.82
N GLN A 191 2.47 -20.42 1.85
CA GLN A 191 1.10 -20.93 1.77
C GLN A 191 0.15 -20.14 2.67
N VAL A 192 -1.13 -20.10 2.30
CA VAL A 192 -2.19 -19.59 3.17
C VAL A 192 -2.48 -20.64 4.23
N SER A 193 -2.10 -20.40 5.49
CA SER A 193 -2.37 -21.27 6.62
C SER A 193 -3.76 -21.05 7.22
N GLY A 194 -4.34 -19.86 7.04
CA GLY A 194 -5.70 -19.55 7.46
C GLY A 194 -6.18 -18.20 7.03
N VAL A 195 -7.50 -18.04 7.03
CA VAL A 195 -8.19 -16.75 6.86
C VAL A 195 -9.18 -16.63 8.01
N VAL A 196 -9.07 -15.55 8.79
CA VAL A 196 -9.88 -15.34 10.00
C VAL A 196 -10.57 -13.98 9.97
N ASP A 197 -11.72 -13.87 10.63
CA ASP A 197 -12.39 -12.59 10.90
C ASP A 197 -11.70 -11.93 12.09
N ALA A 198 -11.22 -10.70 11.93
CA ALA A 198 -10.47 -9.99 12.96
C ALA A 198 -11.33 -9.68 14.22
N ARG A 199 -12.67 -9.65 14.08
CA ARG A 199 -13.61 -9.36 15.18
C ARG A 199 -13.85 -10.56 16.09
N THR A 200 -13.60 -11.78 15.61
CA THR A 200 -13.91 -13.03 16.32
C THR A 200 -12.67 -13.85 16.65
N THR A 201 -11.51 -13.49 16.11
CA THR A 201 -10.23 -14.16 16.37
C THR A 201 -9.43 -13.48 17.49
N ASP A 202 -8.38 -14.16 17.94
CA ASP A 202 -7.43 -13.63 18.90
C ASP A 202 -5.97 -13.88 18.44
N LYS A 203 -5.01 -13.27 19.17
CA LYS A 203 -3.58 -13.42 18.90
C LYS A 203 -3.10 -14.87 18.96
N ARG A 204 -3.68 -15.71 19.81
CA ARG A 204 -3.29 -17.12 19.99
C ARG A 204 -3.63 -17.91 18.73
N GLN A 205 -4.84 -17.70 18.20
CA GLN A 205 -5.30 -18.33 16.98
C GLN A 205 -4.43 -17.92 15.80
N ILE A 206 -4.15 -16.61 15.63
CA ILE A 206 -3.27 -16.11 14.56
C ILE A 206 -1.86 -16.68 14.74
N GLY A 207 -1.30 -16.65 15.95
CA GLY A 207 0.03 -17.20 16.25
C GLY A 207 0.14 -18.69 15.92
N SER A 208 -0.89 -19.49 16.23
CA SER A 208 -0.94 -20.90 15.85
C SER A 208 -0.91 -21.07 14.32
N LEU A 209 -1.66 -20.26 13.57
CA LEU A 209 -1.66 -20.29 12.10
C LEU A 209 -0.31 -19.88 11.50
N MET A 210 0.44 -18.98 12.17
CA MET A 210 1.77 -18.55 11.70
C MET A 210 2.83 -19.66 11.79
N THR A 211 2.60 -20.68 12.63
CA THR A 211 3.51 -21.81 12.82
C THR A 211 3.07 -23.09 12.11
N LEU A 212 1.83 -23.13 11.60
CA LEU A 212 1.26 -24.27 10.90
C LEU A 212 1.81 -24.37 9.46
N VAL A 213 2.90 -25.08 9.28
CA VAL A 213 3.33 -25.53 7.94
C VAL A 213 2.42 -26.67 7.52
N ARG A 214 1.44 -26.43 6.65
CA ARG A 214 0.64 -27.52 6.04
C ARG A 214 1.54 -28.30 5.08
N GLY A 215 2.03 -29.46 5.52
CA GLY A 215 2.70 -30.42 4.64
C GLY A 215 4.16 -30.74 4.93
N GLY A 216 4.74 -30.33 6.05
CA GLY A 216 6.01 -30.89 6.54
C GLY A 216 5.75 -32.14 7.37
N LYS A 217 6.23 -33.33 6.92
CA LYS A 217 6.43 -34.48 7.81
C LYS A 217 7.32 -33.98 8.96
N VAL A 218 6.80 -34.07 10.17
CA VAL A 218 7.65 -34.04 11.37
C VAL A 218 8.44 -35.33 11.31
N ASP A 219 9.70 -35.28 10.87
CA ASP A 219 10.64 -36.34 11.08
C ASP A 219 10.90 -36.39 12.60
N ALA A 220 10.56 -37.53 13.16
CA ALA A 220 10.69 -37.90 14.57
C ALA A 220 12.15 -37.98 15.03
#